data_a2f14f5380b353153780bf1c4483b036
#
_entry.id   a2f14f5380b353153780bf1c4483b036
#
_cell.length_a   1.000
_cell.length_b   1.000
_cell.length_c   1.000
_cell.angle_alpha   90.00
_cell.angle_beta   90.00
_cell.angle_gamma   90.00
#
_symmetry.space_group_name_H-M   'P 1'
#
loop_
_entity.id
_entity.type
_entity.pdbx_description
1 polymer ?
#
loop_
_entity_poly.entity_id
_entity_poly.type
_entity_poly.pdbx_seq_one_letter_code
_entity_poly.pdbx_strand_id
1 'polypeptide(L)'
;MTTTARGNPRRWLDAAWAELKVFCAVQGDATFVWTRWLILRAVGVLFFIMFQGVIEQSRALIGPDGVAPVAQVLEGHLRQYPNPFTAFFHAPGLFWLSSDWGMIVTLQWLGLAAAVALTFNLWPRMTAFACWLIYLSFTSSGPFFAQTQPDPLMLEVGLLCIALAPAGYRPGLAAQAAPRPIVVFTLRFMLFRLMLQAGLAKFVYGGKLWSSLTAMDVMYETAPFPTFLGYLLHQLPHWFHVLEIALTFIAEGPVPFLMIFGGRRWRWISFWIWAFFQLGIQFSNNFAWLNVGAIGLAVILLDDQMLTSAARRLRLSKIAGFMQQKIAVVTPTRPKPWALHGLRVALGLHAVVAMYFYAVTPTRIPPESVPAIIAQPMNLFTYFHSANSYALFGNLPAERFEVEFQGSNDGGETWRSYEFRYKIQRTDRVAPFVAPWYPRFDAILQNVRVAHTTPELYTSTAAHLILRDQAVMDLFANDPFPDRRPTMIRMAEYKYYLNDLATWRATGQYWRKEYLGDWLPAVYLTPQGEIMVDE
;
A
#
# COMPACT_ATOMS: atom_id res chain seq x y z
N MET A 1 -3.86 -58.17 11.95
CA MET A 1 -4.39 -57.50 10.75
C MET A 1 -5.24 -56.36 11.21
N THR A 2 -4.66 -55.18 11.26
CA THR A 2 -5.33 -53.93 11.64
C THR A 2 -5.81 -53.26 10.34
N THR A 3 -7.11 -53.28 10.10
CA THR A 3 -7.75 -52.59 8.99
C THR A 3 -7.66 -51.09 9.24
N THR A 4 -6.77 -50.42 8.51
CA THR A 4 -6.74 -48.95 8.38
C THR A 4 -8.07 -48.49 7.79
N ALA A 5 -8.88 -47.82 8.59
CA ALA A 5 -10.12 -47.18 8.17
C ALA A 5 -9.75 -46.08 7.12
N ARG A 6 -9.87 -46.43 5.83
CA ARG A 6 -9.87 -45.45 4.74
C ARG A 6 -11.02 -44.48 5.00
N GLY A 7 -10.70 -43.27 5.42
CA GLY A 7 -11.69 -42.20 5.64
C GLY A 7 -12.52 -42.01 4.35
N ASN A 8 -13.83 -42.08 4.49
CA ASN A 8 -14.76 -41.91 3.37
C ASN A 8 -14.54 -40.51 2.74
N PRO A 9 -14.13 -40.41 1.46
CA PRO A 9 -13.85 -39.13 0.81
C PRO A 9 -15.04 -38.16 0.80
N ARG A 10 -16.26 -38.69 0.83
CA ARG A 10 -17.48 -37.87 0.96
C ARG A 10 -17.55 -37.11 2.30
N ARG A 11 -17.16 -37.71 3.41
CA ARG A 11 -17.15 -37.05 4.72
C ARG A 11 -16.18 -35.89 4.76
N TRP A 12 -15.03 -36.03 4.08
CA TRP A 12 -14.05 -34.91 3.99
C TRP A 12 -14.58 -33.77 3.13
N LEU A 13 -15.21 -34.05 2.00
CA LEU A 13 -15.84 -33.02 1.15
C LEU A 13 -16.99 -32.31 1.86
N ASP A 14 -17.82 -33.04 2.60
CA ASP A 14 -18.92 -32.45 3.39
C ASP A 14 -18.37 -31.52 4.47
N ALA A 15 -17.30 -31.91 5.16
CA ALA A 15 -16.64 -31.08 6.17
C ALA A 15 -16.02 -29.81 5.52
N ALA A 16 -15.31 -29.93 4.40
CA ALA A 16 -14.75 -28.80 3.69
C ALA A 16 -15.84 -27.84 3.19
N TRP A 17 -16.97 -28.40 2.69
CA TRP A 17 -18.12 -27.59 2.27
C TRP A 17 -18.80 -26.86 3.45
N ALA A 18 -18.89 -27.49 4.60
CA ALA A 18 -19.39 -26.85 5.81
C ALA A 18 -18.49 -25.68 6.25
N GLU A 19 -17.17 -25.88 6.26
CA GLU A 19 -16.22 -24.81 6.60
C GLU A 19 -16.24 -23.66 5.56
N LEU A 20 -16.39 -23.96 4.28
CA LEU A 20 -16.57 -22.93 3.25
C LEU A 20 -17.83 -22.07 3.52
N LYS A 21 -18.95 -22.68 3.90
CA LYS A 21 -20.17 -21.95 4.27
C LYS A 21 -19.96 -21.06 5.49
N VAL A 22 -19.18 -21.52 6.48
CA VAL A 22 -18.81 -20.71 7.66
C VAL A 22 -17.86 -19.58 7.27
N PHE A 23 -16.90 -19.84 6.37
CA PHE A 23 -16.03 -18.80 5.84
C PHE A 23 -16.81 -17.72 5.10
N CYS A 24 -17.74 -18.10 4.26
CA CYS A 24 -18.66 -17.19 3.55
C CYS A 24 -19.68 -16.53 4.48
N ALA A 25 -19.68 -16.83 5.78
CA ALA A 25 -20.64 -16.36 6.77
C ALA A 25 -22.11 -16.68 6.42
N VAL A 26 -22.36 -17.72 5.60
CA VAL A 26 -23.70 -18.21 5.24
C VAL A 26 -24.28 -19.09 6.33
N GLN A 27 -23.42 -19.82 7.05
CA GLN A 27 -23.78 -20.68 8.19
C GLN A 27 -22.90 -20.35 9.40
N GLY A 28 -23.39 -20.69 10.59
CA GLY A 28 -22.72 -20.50 11.87
C GLY A 28 -23.29 -19.35 12.70
N ASP A 29 -22.96 -19.37 13.96
CA ASP A 29 -23.36 -18.42 15.00
C ASP A 29 -22.33 -17.32 15.26
N ALA A 30 -21.33 -17.21 14.38
CA ALA A 30 -20.22 -16.27 14.54
C ALA A 30 -20.71 -14.82 14.40
N THR A 31 -20.39 -14.01 15.39
CA THR A 31 -20.58 -12.57 15.36
C THR A 31 -19.26 -11.85 15.19
N PHE A 32 -19.30 -10.64 14.64
CA PHE A 32 -18.11 -9.85 14.29
C PHE A 32 -18.24 -8.39 14.78
N VAL A 33 -18.84 -8.19 15.95
CA VAL A 33 -19.09 -6.86 16.51
C VAL A 33 -17.78 -6.19 16.93
N TRP A 34 -16.94 -6.93 17.67
CA TRP A 34 -15.62 -6.46 18.10
C TRP A 34 -14.62 -6.42 16.97
N THR A 35 -14.66 -7.39 16.08
CA THR A 35 -13.88 -7.42 14.84
C THR A 35 -14.13 -6.18 14.00
N ARG A 36 -15.39 -5.83 13.77
CA ARG A 36 -15.79 -4.58 13.10
C ARG A 36 -15.24 -3.36 13.83
N TRP A 37 -15.38 -3.34 15.15
CA TRP A 37 -14.89 -2.23 15.97
C TRP A 37 -13.39 -2.03 15.82
N LEU A 38 -12.60 -3.11 15.87
CA LEU A 38 -11.15 -3.07 15.69
C LEU A 38 -10.73 -2.62 14.28
N ILE A 39 -11.34 -3.21 13.25
CA ILE A 39 -11.01 -2.86 11.85
C ILE A 39 -11.27 -1.38 11.56
N LEU A 40 -12.43 -0.85 11.98
CA LEU A 40 -12.75 0.56 11.72
C LEU A 40 -11.81 1.52 12.44
N ARG A 41 -11.27 1.16 13.64
CA ARG A 41 -10.26 1.98 14.33
C ARG A 41 -8.92 1.89 13.63
N ALA A 42 -8.49 0.68 13.25
CA ALA A 42 -7.26 0.50 12.48
C ALA A 42 -7.29 1.29 11.18
N VAL A 43 -8.39 1.23 10.43
CA VAL A 43 -8.59 1.98 9.19
C VAL A 43 -8.60 3.49 9.44
N GLY A 44 -9.26 3.95 10.50
CA GLY A 44 -9.27 5.38 10.88
C GLY A 44 -7.86 5.89 11.20
N VAL A 45 -7.08 5.14 11.99
CA VAL A 45 -5.69 5.48 12.33
C VAL A 45 -4.80 5.48 11.08
N LEU A 46 -4.97 4.51 10.19
CA LEU A 46 -4.18 4.46 8.95
C LEU A 46 -4.52 5.64 8.02
N PHE A 47 -5.79 5.98 7.83
CA PHE A 47 -6.16 7.20 7.08
C PHE A 47 -5.62 8.48 7.74
N PHE A 48 -5.58 8.55 9.07
CA PHE A 48 -4.95 9.67 9.77
C PHE A 48 -3.47 9.81 9.37
N ILE A 49 -2.70 8.72 9.43
CA ILE A 49 -1.28 8.72 9.02
C ILE A 49 -1.13 9.08 7.53
N MET A 50 -2.02 8.57 6.68
CA MET A 50 -2.02 8.86 5.25
C MET A 50 -2.26 10.35 4.97
N PHE A 51 -3.27 10.96 5.61
CA PHE A 51 -3.55 12.39 5.45
C PHE A 51 -2.47 13.28 6.08
N GLN A 52 -1.84 12.87 7.18
CA GLN A 52 -0.67 13.56 7.71
C GLN A 52 0.46 13.59 6.67
N GLY A 53 0.77 12.47 6.02
CA GLY A 53 1.76 12.43 4.95
C GLY A 53 1.38 13.28 3.72
N VAL A 54 0.09 13.42 3.41
CA VAL A 54 -0.40 14.36 2.39
C VAL A 54 -0.12 15.81 2.83
N ILE A 55 -0.47 16.19 4.06
CA ILE A 55 -0.26 17.55 4.59
C ILE A 55 1.21 17.96 4.51
N GLU A 56 2.11 17.05 4.88
CA GLU A 56 3.55 17.33 4.90
C GLU A 56 4.16 17.50 3.51
N GLN A 57 3.66 16.80 2.49
CA GLN A 57 4.32 16.71 1.20
C GLN A 57 3.54 17.35 0.04
N SER A 58 2.25 17.63 0.19
CA SER A 58 1.38 18.05 -0.92
C SER A 58 1.83 19.36 -1.58
N ARG A 59 2.38 20.33 -0.82
CA ARG A 59 2.82 21.59 -1.38
C ARG A 59 3.94 21.40 -2.39
N ALA A 60 4.95 20.62 -2.02
CA ALA A 60 6.09 20.33 -2.87
C ALA A 60 5.75 19.41 -4.05
N LEU A 61 4.80 18.47 -3.86
CA LEU A 61 4.52 17.45 -4.86
C LEU A 61 3.46 17.87 -5.88
N ILE A 62 2.32 18.41 -5.40
CA ILE A 62 1.12 18.66 -6.22
C ILE A 62 0.59 20.09 -6.09
N GLY A 63 1.24 20.93 -5.30
CA GLY A 63 0.91 22.36 -5.18
C GLY A 63 1.07 23.11 -6.49
N PRO A 64 0.64 24.38 -6.58
CA PRO A 64 0.76 25.19 -7.81
C PRO A 64 2.21 25.27 -8.32
N ASP A 65 3.16 25.40 -7.39
CA ASP A 65 4.60 25.49 -7.65
C ASP A 65 5.30 24.17 -7.26
N GLY A 66 4.61 23.04 -7.32
CA GLY A 66 5.15 21.73 -6.97
C GLY A 66 5.73 20.99 -8.17
N VAL A 67 6.41 19.87 -7.89
CA VAL A 67 7.08 19.05 -8.91
C VAL A 67 6.10 18.53 -9.99
N ALA A 68 4.85 18.21 -9.61
CA ALA A 68 3.78 17.76 -10.51
C ALA A 68 2.44 18.37 -10.11
N PRO A 69 2.17 19.66 -10.43
CA PRO A 69 0.96 20.36 -10.02
C PRO A 69 -0.32 19.64 -10.46
N VAL A 70 -1.28 19.50 -9.56
CA VAL A 70 -2.54 18.78 -9.85
C VAL A 70 -3.29 19.41 -11.03
N ALA A 71 -3.24 20.73 -11.20
CA ALA A 71 -3.85 21.43 -12.32
C ALA A 71 -3.30 20.93 -13.67
N GLN A 72 -1.97 20.80 -13.79
CA GLN A 72 -1.32 20.30 -15.00
C GLN A 72 -1.66 18.82 -15.28
N VAL A 73 -1.78 18.01 -14.22
CA VAL A 73 -2.20 16.60 -14.36
C VAL A 73 -3.62 16.52 -14.93
N LEU A 74 -4.56 17.32 -14.40
CA LEU A 74 -5.95 17.35 -14.90
C LEU A 74 -6.04 17.89 -16.33
N GLU A 75 -5.27 18.92 -16.67
CA GLU A 75 -5.16 19.41 -18.05
C GLU A 75 -4.59 18.33 -18.99
N GLY A 76 -3.59 17.57 -18.55
CA GLY A 76 -3.07 16.43 -19.30
C GLY A 76 -4.15 15.39 -19.61
N HIS A 77 -5.00 15.07 -18.63
CA HIS A 77 -6.16 14.20 -18.85
C HIS A 77 -7.19 14.80 -19.84
N LEU A 78 -7.45 16.10 -19.79
CA LEU A 78 -8.35 16.76 -20.76
C LEU A 78 -7.77 16.77 -22.17
N ARG A 79 -6.44 16.92 -22.31
CA ARG A 79 -5.78 16.83 -23.63
C ARG A 79 -5.85 15.42 -24.19
N GLN A 80 -5.68 14.41 -23.36
CA GLN A 80 -5.75 13.00 -23.77
C GLN A 80 -7.20 12.54 -24.01
N TYR A 81 -8.14 13.02 -23.20
CA TYR A 81 -9.57 12.70 -23.24
C TYR A 81 -10.38 13.98 -23.34
N PRO A 82 -10.67 14.48 -24.55
CA PRO A 82 -11.34 15.78 -24.72
C PRO A 82 -12.75 15.85 -24.14
N ASN A 83 -13.41 14.69 -23.92
CA ASN A 83 -14.68 14.65 -23.22
C ASN A 83 -14.43 14.72 -21.69
N PRO A 84 -14.90 15.78 -20.98
CA PRO A 84 -14.67 15.94 -19.53
C PRO A 84 -15.19 14.77 -18.68
N PHE A 85 -16.26 14.12 -19.11
CA PHE A 85 -16.76 12.91 -18.44
C PHE A 85 -15.76 11.76 -18.51
N THR A 86 -15.18 11.52 -19.68
CA THR A 86 -14.17 10.48 -19.86
C THR A 86 -12.92 10.83 -19.06
N ALA A 87 -12.44 12.07 -19.10
CA ALA A 87 -11.31 12.55 -18.32
C ALA A 87 -11.55 12.35 -16.81
N PHE A 88 -12.74 12.69 -16.30
CA PHE A 88 -13.11 12.46 -14.90
C PHE A 88 -13.04 10.99 -14.51
N PHE A 89 -13.50 10.07 -15.34
CA PHE A 89 -13.43 8.64 -15.00
C PHE A 89 -11.99 8.10 -14.98
N HIS A 90 -11.07 8.69 -15.75
CA HIS A 90 -9.66 8.31 -15.71
C HIS A 90 -8.88 8.89 -14.51
N ALA A 91 -9.33 10.00 -13.95
CA ALA A 91 -8.76 10.62 -12.76
C ALA A 91 -9.89 11.07 -11.80
N PRO A 92 -10.63 10.13 -11.17
CA PRO A 92 -11.80 10.46 -10.37
C PRO A 92 -11.41 11.18 -9.08
N GLY A 93 -12.09 12.28 -8.77
CA GLY A 93 -11.82 13.00 -7.52
C GLY A 93 -12.44 14.39 -7.46
N LEU A 94 -12.27 15.03 -6.32
CA LEU A 94 -12.85 16.34 -6.00
C LEU A 94 -12.07 17.51 -6.64
N PHE A 95 -10.84 17.27 -7.11
CA PHE A 95 -10.02 18.32 -7.75
C PHE A 95 -10.58 18.82 -9.09
N TRP A 96 -11.55 18.14 -9.68
CA TRP A 96 -12.32 18.65 -10.82
C TRP A 96 -13.26 19.82 -10.46
N LEU A 97 -13.56 20.00 -9.17
CA LEU A 97 -14.33 21.17 -8.69
C LEU A 97 -13.43 22.41 -8.60
N SER A 98 -12.22 22.26 -8.11
CA SER A 98 -11.13 23.22 -8.13
C SER A 98 -9.80 22.50 -7.87
N SER A 99 -8.75 22.93 -8.57
CA SER A 99 -7.37 22.44 -8.41
C SER A 99 -6.46 23.50 -7.78
N ASP A 100 -7.02 24.56 -7.20
CA ASP A 100 -6.26 25.59 -6.51
C ASP A 100 -5.70 25.10 -5.15
N TRP A 101 -4.73 25.85 -4.63
CA TRP A 101 -4.10 25.52 -3.35
C TRP A 101 -5.09 25.52 -2.17
N GLY A 102 -6.08 26.37 -2.19
CA GLY A 102 -7.14 26.41 -1.16
C GLY A 102 -7.94 25.11 -1.09
N MET A 103 -8.26 24.54 -2.26
CA MET A 103 -8.95 23.24 -2.33
C MET A 103 -8.07 22.10 -1.83
N ILE A 104 -6.78 22.05 -2.20
CA ILE A 104 -5.84 21.04 -1.72
C ILE A 104 -5.76 21.10 -0.18
N VAL A 105 -5.54 22.29 0.39
CA VAL A 105 -5.49 22.48 1.85
C VAL A 105 -6.79 22.10 2.53
N THR A 106 -7.92 22.48 1.96
CA THR A 106 -9.24 22.14 2.51
C THR A 106 -9.44 20.62 2.56
N LEU A 107 -9.18 19.92 1.47
CA LEU A 107 -9.38 18.46 1.40
C LEU A 107 -8.45 17.70 2.34
N GLN A 108 -7.18 18.07 2.46
CA GLN A 108 -6.25 17.37 3.37
C GLN A 108 -6.68 17.50 4.83
N TRP A 109 -7.12 18.67 5.28
CA TRP A 109 -7.59 18.88 6.66
C TRP A 109 -8.97 18.24 6.92
N LEU A 110 -9.89 18.29 5.96
CA LEU A 110 -11.16 17.58 6.05
C LEU A 110 -10.96 16.06 6.09
N GLY A 111 -10.04 15.53 5.28
CA GLY A 111 -9.65 14.13 5.31
C GLY A 111 -9.09 13.70 6.66
N LEU A 112 -8.17 14.50 7.22
CA LEU A 112 -7.60 14.26 8.55
C LEU A 112 -8.70 14.29 9.64
N ALA A 113 -9.58 15.27 9.62
CA ALA A 113 -10.71 15.37 10.56
C ALA A 113 -11.67 14.18 10.42
N ALA A 114 -11.96 13.73 9.19
CA ALA A 114 -12.77 12.55 8.93
C ALA A 114 -12.11 11.27 9.48
N ALA A 115 -10.78 11.12 9.33
CA ALA A 115 -10.03 9.99 9.87
C ALA A 115 -10.05 9.95 11.40
N VAL A 116 -9.88 11.10 12.05
CA VAL A 116 -10.03 11.24 13.51
C VAL A 116 -11.46 10.87 13.93
N ALA A 117 -12.47 11.40 13.26
CA ALA A 117 -13.87 11.12 13.56
C ALA A 117 -14.20 9.62 13.39
N LEU A 118 -13.67 8.96 12.35
CA LEU A 118 -13.79 7.51 12.15
C LEU A 118 -13.15 6.72 13.28
N THR A 119 -11.96 7.10 13.71
CA THR A 119 -11.25 6.49 14.83
C THR A 119 -12.05 6.57 16.12
N PHE A 120 -12.71 7.69 16.38
CA PHE A 120 -13.57 7.88 17.57
C PHE A 120 -15.04 7.45 17.37
N ASN A 121 -15.35 6.77 16.25
CA ASN A 121 -16.69 6.26 15.95
C ASN A 121 -17.77 7.34 15.77
N LEU A 122 -17.41 8.50 15.28
CA LEU A 122 -18.33 9.58 14.96
C LEU A 122 -18.79 9.44 13.51
N TRP A 123 -20.09 9.28 13.27
CA TRP A 123 -20.68 9.00 11.94
C TRP A 123 -19.86 7.99 11.11
N PRO A 124 -19.53 6.80 11.64
CA PRO A 124 -18.48 5.95 11.09
C PRO A 124 -18.67 5.60 9.61
N ARG A 125 -19.90 5.52 9.11
CA ARG A 125 -20.17 5.29 7.69
C ARG A 125 -19.86 6.50 6.83
N MET A 126 -20.26 7.69 7.29
CA MET A 126 -20.04 8.93 6.55
C MET A 126 -18.56 9.32 6.54
N THR A 127 -17.89 9.16 7.69
CA THR A 127 -16.46 9.45 7.81
C THR A 127 -15.59 8.45 7.06
N ALA A 128 -15.97 7.16 7.00
CA ALA A 128 -15.31 6.19 6.13
C ALA A 128 -15.46 6.56 4.65
N PHE A 129 -16.67 6.99 4.23
CA PHE A 129 -16.90 7.48 2.88
C PHE A 129 -16.09 8.75 2.57
N ALA A 130 -16.05 9.72 3.50
CA ALA A 130 -15.27 10.94 3.34
C ALA A 130 -13.77 10.64 3.23
N CYS A 131 -13.22 9.78 4.09
CA CYS A 131 -11.82 9.34 3.99
C CYS A 131 -11.52 8.72 2.63
N TRP A 132 -12.36 7.81 2.17
CA TRP A 132 -12.20 7.15 0.89
C TRP A 132 -12.26 8.14 -0.28
N LEU A 133 -13.28 8.99 -0.36
CA LEU A 133 -13.50 9.93 -1.46
C LEU A 133 -12.40 11.00 -1.54
N ILE A 134 -12.04 11.56 -0.38
CA ILE A 134 -11.00 12.60 -0.30
C ILE A 134 -9.64 11.97 -0.66
N TYR A 135 -9.33 10.80 -0.14
CA TYR A 135 -8.06 10.16 -0.44
C TYR A 135 -7.96 9.68 -1.90
N LEU A 136 -9.08 9.22 -2.49
CA LEU A 136 -9.17 8.93 -3.92
C LEU A 136 -8.80 10.17 -4.76
N SER A 137 -9.22 11.36 -4.33
CA SER A 137 -8.87 12.60 -5.03
C SER A 137 -7.36 12.84 -5.06
N PHE A 138 -6.66 12.56 -3.96
CA PHE A 138 -5.20 12.66 -3.92
C PHE A 138 -4.53 11.57 -4.77
N THR A 139 -4.98 10.32 -4.74
CA THR A 139 -4.40 9.26 -5.57
C THR A 139 -4.57 9.50 -7.06
N SER A 140 -5.59 10.25 -7.45
CA SER A 140 -5.83 10.65 -8.84
C SER A 140 -5.11 11.96 -9.24
N SER A 141 -4.35 12.60 -8.32
CA SER A 141 -3.74 13.92 -8.52
C SER A 141 -2.36 13.88 -9.17
N GLY A 142 -1.85 12.71 -9.51
CA GLY A 142 -0.55 12.60 -10.19
C GLY A 142 0.33 11.44 -9.69
N PRO A 143 1.53 11.32 -10.26
CA PRO A 143 2.38 10.14 -10.11
C PRO A 143 2.82 9.86 -8.67
N PHE A 144 3.05 10.89 -7.85
CA PHE A 144 3.48 10.71 -6.46
C PHE A 144 2.47 10.00 -5.57
N PHE A 145 1.20 9.99 -5.96
CA PHE A 145 0.12 9.33 -5.22
C PHE A 145 -0.45 8.11 -5.97
N ALA A 146 -0.48 8.15 -7.32
CA ALA A 146 -1.06 7.08 -8.12
C ALA A 146 -0.19 5.81 -8.21
N GLN A 147 1.13 5.96 -8.12
CA GLN A 147 2.07 4.86 -8.39
C GLN A 147 2.50 4.06 -7.15
N THR A 148 1.93 4.35 -6.00
CA THR A 148 2.31 3.68 -4.75
C THR A 148 1.39 2.50 -4.45
N GLN A 149 1.95 1.30 -4.28
CA GLN A 149 1.17 0.07 -4.03
C GLN A 149 0.34 0.04 -2.73
N PRO A 150 0.75 0.69 -1.63
CA PRO A 150 -0.06 0.73 -0.41
C PRO A 150 -1.40 1.44 -0.55
N ASP A 151 -1.51 2.44 -1.43
CA ASP A 151 -2.71 3.26 -1.57
C ASP A 151 -3.92 2.50 -2.12
N PRO A 152 -3.81 1.69 -3.19
CA PRO A 152 -4.91 0.88 -3.69
C PRO A 152 -5.49 -0.08 -2.63
N LEU A 153 -4.64 -0.66 -1.78
CA LEU A 153 -5.09 -1.52 -0.67
C LEU A 153 -5.99 -0.74 0.29
N MET A 154 -5.55 0.44 0.72
CA MET A 154 -6.31 1.24 1.68
C MET A 154 -7.59 1.83 1.09
N LEU A 155 -7.61 2.16 -0.19
CA LEU A 155 -8.82 2.60 -0.87
C LEU A 155 -9.84 1.47 -1.00
N GLU A 156 -9.43 0.26 -1.39
CA GLU A 156 -10.35 -0.89 -1.45
C GLU A 156 -10.86 -1.28 -0.04
N VAL A 157 -9.98 -1.34 0.96
CA VAL A 157 -10.39 -1.58 2.37
C VAL A 157 -11.33 -0.48 2.87
N GLY A 158 -11.01 0.79 2.60
CA GLY A 158 -11.82 1.94 2.99
C GLY A 158 -13.23 1.87 2.39
N LEU A 159 -13.34 1.57 1.10
CA LEU A 159 -14.62 1.37 0.41
C LEU A 159 -15.45 0.24 1.05
N LEU A 160 -14.84 -0.91 1.31
CA LEU A 160 -15.52 -2.02 1.96
C LEU A 160 -15.91 -1.70 3.41
N CYS A 161 -15.13 -0.87 4.10
CA CYS A 161 -15.44 -0.39 5.45
C CYS A 161 -16.68 0.52 5.49
N ILE A 162 -17.07 1.19 4.41
CA ILE A 162 -18.35 1.93 4.33
C ILE A 162 -19.53 0.97 4.53
N ALA A 163 -19.46 -0.21 3.91
CA ALA A 163 -20.47 -1.25 4.08
C ALA A 163 -20.40 -1.96 5.45
N LEU A 164 -19.20 -2.06 6.03
CA LEU A 164 -18.96 -2.63 7.35
C LEU A 164 -19.44 -1.68 8.47
N ALA A 165 -19.31 -0.37 8.28
CA ALA A 165 -19.56 0.65 9.27
C ALA A 165 -21.04 0.72 9.68
N PRO A 166 -21.33 0.86 10.97
CA PRO A 166 -22.69 1.06 11.45
C PRO A 166 -23.20 2.45 11.09
N ALA A 167 -24.53 2.59 11.00
CA ALA A 167 -25.16 3.89 10.81
C ALA A 167 -25.36 4.62 12.14
N GLY A 168 -25.50 5.94 12.09
CA GLY A 168 -25.78 6.80 13.25
C GLY A 168 -24.61 7.68 13.64
N TYR A 169 -24.86 8.66 14.52
CA TYR A 169 -23.88 9.65 14.98
C TYR A 169 -22.73 9.00 15.77
N ARG A 170 -23.07 8.37 16.89
CA ARG A 170 -22.12 7.68 17.77
C ARG A 170 -22.71 6.32 18.16
N PRO A 171 -22.76 5.39 17.21
CA PRO A 171 -23.43 4.12 17.46
C PRO A 171 -22.72 3.33 18.55
N GLY A 172 -23.44 3.01 19.63
CA GLY A 172 -22.94 2.16 20.71
C GLY A 172 -22.78 0.71 20.25
N LEU A 173 -21.84 -0.04 20.82
CA LEU A 173 -21.60 -1.44 20.47
C LEU A 173 -22.85 -2.32 20.61
N ALA A 174 -23.66 -2.09 21.67
CA ALA A 174 -24.85 -2.86 21.96
C ALA A 174 -26.09 -2.46 21.14
N ALA A 175 -26.09 -1.25 20.56
CA ALA A 175 -27.22 -0.72 19.78
C ALA A 175 -27.14 -1.05 18.29
N GLN A 176 -26.14 -1.84 17.87
CA GLN A 176 -25.87 -2.09 16.47
C GLN A 176 -26.21 -3.51 16.07
N ALA A 177 -26.77 -3.67 14.87
CA ALA A 177 -26.83 -4.98 14.24
C ALA A 177 -25.42 -5.55 14.01
N ALA A 178 -25.31 -6.87 14.07
CA ALA A 178 -24.09 -7.56 13.64
C ALA A 178 -23.75 -7.20 12.18
N PRO A 179 -22.45 -7.19 11.79
CA PRO A 179 -22.06 -7.04 10.41
C PRO A 179 -22.76 -8.05 9.51
N ARG A 180 -23.14 -7.61 8.31
CA ARG A 180 -23.85 -8.49 7.37
C ARG A 180 -22.89 -9.56 6.85
N PRO A 181 -23.36 -10.81 6.70
CA PRO A 181 -22.54 -11.93 6.25
C PRO A 181 -21.79 -11.64 4.95
N ILE A 182 -22.46 -11.03 3.97
CA ILE A 182 -21.85 -10.69 2.67
C ILE A 182 -20.67 -9.71 2.83
N VAL A 183 -20.72 -8.76 3.76
CA VAL A 183 -19.63 -7.81 4.01
C VAL A 183 -18.42 -8.52 4.65
N VAL A 184 -18.69 -9.40 5.62
CA VAL A 184 -17.64 -10.22 6.25
C VAL A 184 -16.97 -11.12 5.20
N PHE A 185 -17.77 -11.75 4.35
CA PHE A 185 -17.26 -12.57 3.25
C PHE A 185 -16.36 -11.74 2.31
N THR A 186 -16.82 -10.55 1.88
CA THR A 186 -16.05 -9.73 0.92
C THR A 186 -14.69 -9.30 1.49
N LEU A 187 -14.62 -8.92 2.78
CA LEU A 187 -13.35 -8.60 3.43
C LEU A 187 -12.43 -9.82 3.58
N ARG A 188 -12.98 -10.99 3.91
CA ARG A 188 -12.22 -12.24 3.95
C ARG A 188 -11.72 -12.65 2.55
N PHE A 189 -12.56 -12.46 1.54
CA PHE A 189 -12.20 -12.71 0.15
C PHE A 189 -11.11 -11.76 -0.33
N MET A 190 -11.16 -10.48 0.08
CA MET A 190 -10.10 -9.52 -0.19
C MET A 190 -8.77 -9.96 0.44
N LEU A 191 -8.78 -10.39 1.71
CA LEU A 191 -7.59 -10.93 2.37
C LEU A 191 -7.04 -12.18 1.66
N PHE A 192 -7.93 -13.09 1.26
CA PHE A 192 -7.56 -14.27 0.48
C PHE A 192 -6.83 -13.89 -0.82
N ARG A 193 -7.41 -12.95 -1.58
CA ARG A 193 -6.81 -12.46 -2.82
C ARG A 193 -5.46 -11.79 -2.58
N LEU A 194 -5.39 -10.90 -1.57
CA LEU A 194 -4.16 -10.19 -1.23
C LEU A 194 -2.99 -11.16 -1.03
N MET A 195 -3.20 -12.19 -0.24
CA MET A 195 -2.13 -13.13 0.10
C MET A 195 -1.84 -14.11 -1.05
N LEU A 196 -2.86 -14.75 -1.60
CA LEU A 196 -2.66 -15.75 -2.64
C LEU A 196 -2.15 -15.14 -3.95
N GLN A 197 -2.60 -13.94 -4.33
CA GLN A 197 -2.15 -13.29 -5.55
C GLN A 197 -0.68 -12.86 -5.44
N ALA A 198 -0.23 -12.39 -4.26
CA ALA A 198 1.18 -12.10 -4.02
C ALA A 198 2.06 -13.35 -4.16
N GLY A 199 1.60 -14.50 -3.65
CA GLY A 199 2.29 -15.78 -3.84
C GLY A 199 2.32 -16.23 -5.29
N LEU A 200 1.18 -16.23 -5.97
CA LEU A 200 1.09 -16.62 -7.39
C LEU A 200 1.95 -15.72 -8.27
N ALA A 201 2.02 -14.43 -7.98
CA ALA A 201 2.84 -13.51 -8.75
C ALA A 201 4.33 -13.88 -8.73
N LYS A 202 4.83 -14.41 -7.62
CA LYS A 202 6.21 -14.87 -7.47
C LYS A 202 6.51 -16.08 -8.37
N PHE A 203 5.53 -16.95 -8.60
CA PHE A 203 5.66 -18.07 -9.54
C PHE A 203 5.52 -17.64 -11.00
N VAL A 204 4.63 -16.69 -11.31
CA VAL A 204 4.31 -16.29 -12.69
C VAL A 204 5.25 -15.20 -13.20
N TYR A 205 5.56 -14.20 -12.38
CA TYR A 205 6.38 -13.04 -12.74
C TYR A 205 7.77 -13.07 -12.13
N GLY A 206 8.00 -13.88 -11.12
CA GLY A 206 9.17 -13.84 -10.24
C GLY A 206 10.51 -14.13 -10.90
N GLY A 207 10.50 -14.53 -12.17
CA GLY A 207 11.69 -14.72 -12.96
C GLY A 207 12.70 -15.68 -12.32
N LYS A 208 13.99 -15.45 -12.62
CA LYS A 208 15.06 -16.30 -12.10
C LYS A 208 15.24 -16.18 -10.60
N LEU A 209 15.04 -15.01 -10.00
CA LEU A 209 15.29 -14.78 -8.58
C LEU A 209 14.43 -15.69 -7.69
N TRP A 210 13.13 -15.80 -7.97
CA TRP A 210 12.24 -16.67 -7.20
C TRP A 210 12.43 -18.15 -7.54
N SER A 211 12.63 -18.49 -8.82
CA SER A 211 12.80 -19.88 -9.26
C SER A 211 14.14 -20.49 -8.86
N SER A 212 15.20 -19.68 -8.74
CA SER A 212 16.52 -20.10 -8.22
C SER A 212 16.65 -20.01 -6.71
N LEU A 213 15.60 -19.57 -5.99
CA LEU A 213 15.60 -19.35 -4.55
C LEU A 213 16.64 -18.30 -4.08
N THR A 214 16.93 -17.30 -4.92
CA THR A 214 17.88 -16.22 -4.60
C THR A 214 17.21 -14.86 -4.37
N ALA A 215 15.88 -14.81 -4.37
CA ALA A 215 15.14 -13.56 -4.22
C ALA A 215 15.47 -12.80 -2.93
N MET A 216 15.66 -13.51 -1.81
CA MET A 216 15.97 -12.88 -0.53
C MET A 216 17.44 -12.47 -0.40
N ASP A 217 18.35 -13.03 -1.21
CA ASP A 217 19.75 -12.60 -1.26
C ASP A 217 19.89 -11.14 -1.72
N VAL A 218 18.94 -10.66 -2.57
CA VAL A 218 18.98 -9.30 -3.13
C VAL A 218 17.90 -8.37 -2.54
N MET A 219 16.84 -8.91 -1.93
CA MET A 219 15.69 -8.13 -1.50
C MET A 219 16.04 -7.03 -0.50
N TYR A 220 16.93 -7.30 0.43
CA TYR A 220 17.32 -6.34 1.46
C TYR A 220 18.16 -5.19 0.91
N GLU A 221 18.98 -5.45 -0.11
CA GLU A 221 19.75 -4.43 -0.81
C GLU A 221 18.84 -3.56 -1.69
N THR A 222 17.89 -4.17 -2.37
CA THR A 222 17.04 -3.51 -3.38
C THR A 222 15.71 -2.98 -2.83
N ALA A 223 15.40 -3.22 -1.54
CA ALA A 223 14.20 -2.70 -0.90
C ALA A 223 14.14 -1.16 -0.94
N PRO A 224 12.94 -0.55 -0.98
CA PRO A 224 12.78 0.91 -1.00
C PRO A 224 13.57 1.63 0.08
N PHE A 225 13.39 1.23 1.32
CA PHE A 225 13.99 1.85 2.49
C PHE A 225 14.61 0.78 3.41
N PRO A 226 15.76 0.20 3.03
CA PRO A 226 16.41 -0.87 3.79
C PRO A 226 16.73 -0.39 5.21
N THR A 227 16.22 -1.11 6.19
CA THR A 227 16.44 -0.79 7.61
C THR A 227 17.73 -1.41 8.12
N PHE A 228 18.11 -1.06 9.35
CA PHE A 228 19.23 -1.72 10.03
C PHE A 228 18.99 -3.24 10.21
N LEU A 229 17.74 -3.64 10.51
CA LEU A 229 17.40 -5.07 10.57
C LEU A 229 17.54 -5.74 9.19
N GLY A 230 17.11 -5.07 8.13
CA GLY A 230 17.30 -5.55 6.75
C GLY A 230 18.77 -5.72 6.41
N TYR A 231 19.62 -4.77 6.81
CA TYR A 231 21.07 -4.89 6.66
C TYR A 231 21.63 -6.12 7.38
N LEU A 232 21.22 -6.37 8.64
CA LEU A 232 21.68 -7.54 9.39
C LEU A 232 21.18 -8.87 8.78
N LEU A 233 19.94 -8.91 8.32
CA LEU A 233 19.38 -10.09 7.65
C LEU A 233 20.12 -10.39 6.34
N HIS A 234 20.47 -9.38 5.56
CA HIS A 234 21.25 -9.55 4.33
C HIS A 234 22.60 -10.24 4.56
N GLN A 235 23.19 -10.10 5.75
CA GLN A 235 24.47 -10.75 6.09
C GLN A 235 24.34 -12.24 6.39
N LEU A 236 23.12 -12.78 6.47
CA LEU A 236 22.90 -14.18 6.78
C LEU A 236 23.22 -15.07 5.57
N PRO A 237 23.60 -16.33 5.77
CA PRO A 237 23.99 -17.21 4.69
C PRO A 237 22.79 -17.61 3.82
N HIS A 238 23.04 -17.94 2.55
CA HIS A 238 22.04 -18.28 1.55
C HIS A 238 20.99 -19.31 2.01
N TRP A 239 21.38 -20.34 2.80
CA TRP A 239 20.41 -21.32 3.32
C TRP A 239 19.31 -20.68 4.18
N PHE A 240 19.62 -19.59 4.90
CA PHE A 240 18.63 -18.84 5.67
C PHE A 240 17.66 -18.10 4.73
N HIS A 241 18.15 -17.51 3.65
CA HIS A 241 17.32 -16.87 2.63
C HIS A 241 16.42 -17.86 1.91
N VAL A 242 16.89 -19.09 1.67
CA VAL A 242 16.03 -20.18 1.16
C VAL A 242 14.90 -20.51 2.16
N LEU A 243 15.18 -20.51 3.46
CA LEU A 243 14.14 -20.69 4.49
C LEU A 243 13.12 -19.53 4.46
N GLU A 244 13.55 -18.29 4.34
CA GLU A 244 12.65 -17.13 4.23
C GLU A 244 11.74 -17.24 3.00
N ILE A 245 12.27 -17.67 1.85
CA ILE A 245 11.49 -17.92 0.63
C ILE A 245 10.47 -19.04 0.86
N ALA A 246 10.86 -20.13 1.49
CA ALA A 246 9.96 -21.23 1.81
C ALA A 246 8.81 -20.78 2.74
N LEU A 247 9.13 -20.00 3.78
CA LEU A 247 8.13 -19.41 4.69
C LEU A 247 7.21 -18.43 3.96
N THR A 248 7.73 -17.65 3.02
CA THR A 248 6.94 -16.77 2.16
C THR A 248 5.95 -17.58 1.31
N PHE A 249 6.40 -18.63 0.64
CA PHE A 249 5.52 -19.50 -0.14
C PHE A 249 4.48 -20.22 0.72
N ILE A 250 4.82 -20.61 1.95
CA ILE A 250 3.86 -21.19 2.89
C ILE A 250 2.81 -20.15 3.30
N ALA A 251 3.23 -18.93 3.66
CA ALA A 251 2.33 -17.87 4.10
C ALA A 251 1.37 -17.41 3.00
N GLU A 252 1.82 -17.38 1.75
CA GLU A 252 1.07 -16.86 0.61
C GLU A 252 0.39 -17.95 -0.24
N GLY A 253 0.79 -19.21 -0.13
CA GLY A 253 0.23 -20.34 -0.86
C GLY A 253 -0.79 -21.17 -0.05
N PRO A 254 -0.37 -22.13 0.80
CA PRO A 254 -1.30 -22.99 1.53
C PRO A 254 -2.09 -22.27 2.63
N VAL A 255 -1.52 -21.28 3.34
CA VAL A 255 -2.21 -20.61 4.45
C VAL A 255 -3.53 -19.94 4.04
N PRO A 256 -3.66 -19.26 2.89
CA PRO A 256 -4.95 -18.81 2.39
C PRO A 256 -6.05 -19.88 2.32
N PHE A 257 -5.70 -21.09 1.94
CA PHE A 257 -6.66 -22.21 1.90
C PHE A 257 -6.96 -22.75 3.30
N LEU A 258 -5.96 -22.77 4.20
CA LEU A 258 -6.18 -23.20 5.59
C LEU A 258 -7.16 -22.27 6.32
N MET A 259 -7.15 -20.95 6.06
CA MET A 259 -8.12 -20.05 6.65
C MET A 259 -9.56 -20.32 6.21
N ILE A 260 -9.75 -20.84 4.97
CA ILE A 260 -11.07 -21.17 4.43
C ILE A 260 -11.56 -22.49 5.02
N PHE A 261 -10.76 -23.55 4.90
CA PHE A 261 -11.20 -24.93 5.13
C PHE A 261 -10.85 -25.48 6.51
N GLY A 262 -10.00 -24.80 7.27
CA GLY A 262 -9.46 -25.33 8.53
C GLY A 262 -10.23 -24.96 9.80
N GLY A 263 -11.34 -24.22 9.71
CA GLY A 263 -12.14 -23.81 10.85
C GLY A 263 -11.47 -22.77 11.77
N ARG A 264 -12.03 -22.52 12.96
CA ARG A 264 -11.58 -21.47 13.90
C ARG A 264 -10.10 -21.61 14.29
N ARG A 265 -9.64 -22.85 14.54
CA ARG A 265 -8.24 -23.09 14.94
C ARG A 265 -7.27 -22.63 13.85
N TRP A 266 -7.50 -22.98 12.61
CA TRP A 266 -6.64 -22.63 11.49
C TRP A 266 -6.75 -21.15 11.13
N ARG A 267 -7.92 -20.53 11.25
CA ARG A 267 -8.05 -19.06 11.11
C ARG A 267 -7.21 -18.30 12.12
N TRP A 268 -7.15 -18.80 13.37
CA TRP A 268 -6.27 -18.23 14.41
C TRP A 268 -4.80 -18.41 14.08
N ILE A 269 -4.40 -19.60 13.62
CA ILE A 269 -3.03 -19.89 13.18
C ILE A 269 -2.67 -19.02 11.96
N SER A 270 -3.53 -18.94 10.93
CA SER A 270 -3.33 -18.10 9.76
C SER A 270 -3.15 -16.63 10.11
N PHE A 271 -3.97 -16.12 11.04
CA PHE A 271 -3.82 -14.75 11.55
C PHE A 271 -2.42 -14.49 12.10
N TRP A 272 -1.90 -15.38 12.96
CA TRP A 272 -0.58 -15.20 13.55
C TRP A 272 0.55 -15.39 12.54
N ILE A 273 0.44 -16.37 11.63
CA ILE A 273 1.42 -16.54 10.55
C ILE A 273 1.53 -15.24 9.76
N TRP A 274 0.41 -14.66 9.34
CA TRP A 274 0.43 -13.42 8.58
C TRP A 274 0.84 -12.21 9.40
N ALA A 275 0.44 -12.12 10.65
CA ALA A 275 0.86 -11.03 11.51
C ALA A 275 2.40 -11.01 11.68
N PHE A 276 3.02 -12.15 11.97
CA PHE A 276 4.48 -12.25 12.09
C PHE A 276 5.18 -12.04 10.74
N PHE A 277 4.66 -12.61 9.67
CA PHE A 277 5.18 -12.42 8.31
C PHE A 277 5.18 -10.93 7.91
N GLN A 278 4.05 -10.26 8.08
CA GLN A 278 3.92 -8.84 7.76
C GLN A 278 4.79 -7.95 8.67
N LEU A 279 4.90 -8.27 9.96
CA LEU A 279 5.81 -7.55 10.87
C LEU A 279 7.28 -7.74 10.48
N GLY A 280 7.67 -8.96 10.10
CA GLY A 280 9.02 -9.24 9.59
C GLY A 280 9.37 -8.35 8.40
N ILE A 281 8.50 -8.29 7.40
CA ILE A 281 8.65 -7.42 6.23
C ILE A 281 8.68 -5.94 6.64
N GLN A 282 7.77 -5.51 7.54
CA GLN A 282 7.70 -4.12 7.99
C GLN A 282 9.00 -3.65 8.64
N PHE A 283 9.58 -4.47 9.52
CA PHE A 283 10.79 -4.09 10.24
C PHE A 283 12.06 -4.21 9.40
N SER A 284 12.08 -5.08 8.38
CA SER A 284 13.25 -5.24 7.51
C SER A 284 13.28 -4.26 6.32
N ASN A 285 12.11 -3.88 5.77
CA ASN A 285 12.03 -3.17 4.50
C ASN A 285 11.21 -1.87 4.53
N ASN A 286 10.48 -1.56 5.61
CA ASN A 286 9.88 -0.24 5.84
C ASN A 286 8.82 0.17 4.78
N PHE A 287 7.90 -0.76 4.39
CA PHE A 287 6.91 -0.54 3.33
C PHE A 287 5.66 0.23 3.76
N ALA A 288 5.81 1.44 4.28
CA ALA A 288 4.69 2.32 4.62
C ALA A 288 3.63 1.61 5.50
N TRP A 289 2.35 1.83 5.20
CA TRP A 289 1.21 1.19 5.90
C TRP A 289 0.77 -0.14 5.30
N LEU A 290 1.40 -0.66 4.23
CA LEU A 290 0.98 -1.87 3.54
C LEU A 290 0.87 -3.07 4.49
N ASN A 291 1.92 -3.32 5.24
CA ASN A 291 2.02 -4.47 6.15
C ASN A 291 1.09 -4.31 7.36
N VAL A 292 1.05 -3.12 7.96
CA VAL A 292 0.14 -2.81 9.08
C VAL A 292 -1.31 -2.87 8.62
N GLY A 293 -1.62 -2.37 7.42
CA GLY A 293 -2.94 -2.47 6.79
C GLY A 293 -3.37 -3.92 6.55
N ALA A 294 -2.45 -4.75 6.07
CA ALA A 294 -2.70 -6.19 5.89
C ALA A 294 -3.00 -6.91 7.23
N ILE A 295 -2.26 -6.58 8.30
CA ILE A 295 -2.55 -7.10 9.65
C ILE A 295 -3.93 -6.62 10.12
N GLY A 296 -4.24 -5.33 9.94
CA GLY A 296 -5.55 -4.76 10.26
C GLY A 296 -6.70 -5.46 9.53
N LEU A 297 -6.52 -5.77 8.26
CA LEU A 297 -7.47 -6.55 7.47
C LEU A 297 -7.57 -8.00 7.97
N ALA A 298 -6.45 -8.63 8.35
CA ALA A 298 -6.42 -10.02 8.84
C ALA A 298 -7.26 -10.21 10.12
N VAL A 299 -7.54 -9.16 10.89
CA VAL A 299 -8.43 -9.21 12.04
C VAL A 299 -9.83 -9.74 11.67
N ILE A 300 -10.26 -9.64 10.39
CA ILE A 300 -11.54 -10.19 9.89
C ILE A 300 -11.65 -11.72 10.05
N LEU A 301 -10.55 -12.42 10.24
CA LEU A 301 -10.54 -13.87 10.51
C LEU A 301 -11.06 -14.20 11.91
N LEU A 302 -10.93 -13.25 12.84
CA LEU A 302 -11.20 -13.45 14.25
C LEU A 302 -12.65 -13.08 14.55
N ASP A 303 -13.48 -14.05 14.94
CA ASP A 303 -14.83 -13.79 15.42
C ASP A 303 -14.82 -13.37 16.90
N ASP A 304 -15.98 -12.89 17.39
CA ASP A 304 -16.12 -12.38 18.76
C ASP A 304 -15.82 -13.45 19.83
N GLN A 305 -16.11 -14.73 19.56
CA GLN A 305 -15.78 -15.82 20.49
C GLN A 305 -14.27 -16.06 20.55
N MET A 306 -13.56 -15.98 19.42
CA MET A 306 -12.12 -16.10 19.37
C MET A 306 -11.44 -14.97 20.15
N LEU A 307 -11.87 -13.72 19.93
CA LEU A 307 -11.36 -12.55 20.66
C LEU A 307 -11.63 -12.63 22.16
N THR A 308 -12.86 -13.00 22.55
CA THR A 308 -13.22 -13.16 23.95
C THR A 308 -12.43 -14.29 24.64
N SER A 309 -12.22 -15.39 23.93
CA SER A 309 -11.40 -16.52 24.42
C SER A 309 -9.94 -16.13 24.59
N ALA A 310 -9.40 -15.33 23.66
CA ALA A 310 -8.04 -14.78 23.78
C ALA A 310 -7.92 -13.86 25.01
N ALA A 311 -8.88 -12.96 25.24
CA ALA A 311 -8.88 -12.08 26.40
C ALA A 311 -8.90 -12.90 27.73
N ARG A 312 -9.69 -13.99 27.78
CA ARG A 312 -9.69 -14.89 28.95
C ARG A 312 -8.35 -15.60 29.18
N ARG A 313 -7.72 -16.11 28.10
CA ARG A 313 -6.40 -16.78 28.18
C ARG A 313 -5.31 -15.82 28.64
N LEU A 314 -5.40 -14.55 28.27
CA LEU A 314 -4.51 -13.48 28.72
C LEU A 314 -4.86 -12.97 30.14
N ARG A 315 -5.75 -13.64 30.86
CA ARG A 315 -6.23 -13.27 32.22
C ARG A 315 -6.92 -11.90 32.29
N LEU A 316 -7.42 -11.39 31.16
CA LEU A 316 -8.19 -10.15 31.06
C LEU A 316 -9.70 -10.41 31.25
N SER A 317 -10.06 -11.06 32.36
CA SER A 317 -11.43 -11.54 32.62
C SER A 317 -12.49 -10.42 32.61
N LYS A 318 -12.14 -9.22 33.13
CA LYS A 318 -13.02 -8.05 33.10
C LYS A 318 -13.32 -7.61 31.65
N ILE A 319 -12.30 -7.59 30.81
CA ILE A 319 -12.46 -7.24 29.39
C ILE A 319 -13.31 -8.32 28.69
N ALA A 320 -13.01 -9.60 28.90
CA ALA A 320 -13.78 -10.70 28.33
C ALA A 320 -15.26 -10.67 28.75
N GLY A 321 -15.54 -10.38 30.03
CA GLY A 321 -16.90 -10.20 30.54
C GLY A 321 -17.63 -9.02 29.88
N PHE A 322 -16.96 -7.87 29.79
CA PHE A 322 -17.49 -6.69 29.09
C PHE A 322 -17.78 -6.99 27.60
N MET A 323 -16.86 -7.67 26.92
CA MET A 323 -17.06 -8.07 25.52
C MET A 323 -18.32 -8.93 25.36
N GLN A 324 -18.48 -9.95 26.19
CA GLN A 324 -19.66 -10.84 26.15
C GLN A 324 -20.95 -10.12 26.42
N GLN A 325 -20.99 -9.26 27.45
CA GLN A 325 -22.17 -8.46 27.77
C GLN A 325 -22.62 -7.62 26.57
N LYS A 326 -21.68 -7.02 25.82
CA LYS A 326 -22.02 -6.22 24.66
C LYS A 326 -22.52 -7.05 23.48
N ILE A 327 -21.98 -8.27 23.28
CA ILE A 327 -22.45 -9.18 22.23
C ILE A 327 -23.89 -9.66 22.50
N ALA A 328 -24.19 -9.98 23.74
CA ALA A 328 -25.52 -10.52 24.15
C ALA A 328 -26.70 -9.57 23.90
N VAL A 329 -26.47 -8.27 23.77
CA VAL A 329 -27.51 -7.24 23.60
C VAL A 329 -27.66 -6.78 22.13
N VAL A 330 -26.91 -7.38 21.18
CA VAL A 330 -26.97 -7.00 19.75
C VAL A 330 -28.33 -7.41 19.17
N THR A 331 -29.16 -6.43 18.86
CA THR A 331 -30.47 -6.64 18.22
C THR A 331 -30.32 -6.72 16.70
N PRO A 332 -30.91 -7.70 16.02
CA PRO A 332 -30.90 -7.74 14.57
C PRO A 332 -31.79 -6.63 14.01
N THR A 333 -31.18 -5.61 13.40
CA THR A 333 -31.94 -4.65 12.58
C THR A 333 -32.32 -5.29 11.24
N ARG A 334 -33.62 -5.24 10.93
CA ARG A 334 -34.11 -5.69 9.62
C ARG A 334 -33.90 -4.55 8.61
N PRO A 335 -32.94 -4.66 7.66
CA PRO A 335 -32.77 -3.66 6.62
C PRO A 335 -33.97 -3.68 5.67
N LYS A 336 -34.25 -2.53 5.05
CA LYS A 336 -35.21 -2.47 3.95
C LYS A 336 -34.76 -3.44 2.84
N PRO A 337 -35.66 -4.29 2.28
CA PRO A 337 -35.26 -5.32 1.30
C PRO A 337 -34.46 -4.77 0.12
N TRP A 338 -34.87 -3.64 -0.46
CA TRP A 338 -34.16 -3.03 -1.58
C TRP A 338 -32.72 -2.62 -1.26
N ALA A 339 -32.47 -2.09 -0.06
CA ALA A 339 -31.13 -1.71 0.38
C ALA A 339 -30.23 -2.94 0.58
N LEU A 340 -30.80 -4.07 1.00
CA LEU A 340 -30.07 -5.33 1.11
C LEU A 340 -29.75 -5.91 -0.26
N HIS A 341 -30.70 -5.85 -1.21
CA HIS A 341 -30.45 -6.29 -2.59
C HIS A 341 -29.41 -5.40 -3.27
N GLY A 342 -29.52 -4.08 -3.16
CA GLY A 342 -28.50 -3.16 -3.69
C GLY A 342 -27.10 -3.45 -3.16
N LEU A 343 -26.95 -3.68 -1.85
CA LEU A 343 -25.68 -4.06 -1.26
C LEU A 343 -25.14 -5.40 -1.80
N ARG A 344 -26.02 -6.42 -1.93
CA ARG A 344 -25.61 -7.72 -2.50
C ARG A 344 -25.15 -7.60 -3.94
N VAL A 345 -25.84 -6.81 -4.76
CA VAL A 345 -25.46 -6.55 -6.15
C VAL A 345 -24.11 -5.83 -6.20
N ALA A 346 -23.94 -4.77 -5.41
CA ALA A 346 -22.69 -4.00 -5.39
C ALA A 346 -21.49 -4.85 -4.95
N LEU A 347 -21.61 -5.63 -3.87
CA LEU A 347 -20.53 -6.51 -3.40
C LEU A 347 -20.34 -7.75 -4.28
N GLY A 348 -21.39 -8.25 -4.92
CA GLY A 348 -21.30 -9.29 -5.94
C GLY A 348 -20.53 -8.81 -7.17
N LEU A 349 -20.85 -7.62 -7.67
CA LEU A 349 -20.11 -6.99 -8.77
C LEU A 349 -18.64 -6.74 -8.39
N HIS A 350 -18.38 -6.21 -7.20
CA HIS A 350 -17.02 -6.07 -6.68
C HIS A 350 -16.27 -7.41 -6.69
N ALA A 351 -16.88 -8.51 -6.27
CA ALA A 351 -16.26 -9.84 -6.29
C ALA A 351 -15.94 -10.31 -7.72
N VAL A 352 -16.86 -10.08 -8.69
CA VAL A 352 -16.64 -10.42 -10.10
C VAL A 352 -15.47 -9.63 -10.68
N VAL A 353 -15.43 -8.32 -10.46
CA VAL A 353 -14.34 -7.45 -10.91
C VAL A 353 -13.01 -7.86 -10.27
N ALA A 354 -13.03 -8.13 -8.97
CA ALA A 354 -11.86 -8.59 -8.24
C ALA A 354 -11.32 -9.92 -8.78
N MET A 355 -12.22 -10.86 -9.16
CA MET A 355 -11.83 -12.13 -9.81
C MET A 355 -11.29 -11.92 -11.22
N TYR A 356 -11.81 -10.95 -11.96
CA TYR A 356 -11.28 -10.60 -13.27
C TYR A 356 -9.81 -10.15 -13.16
N PHE A 357 -9.49 -9.21 -12.27
CA PHE A 357 -8.11 -8.79 -12.07
C PHE A 357 -7.21 -9.89 -11.49
N TYR A 358 -7.79 -10.76 -10.65
CA TYR A 358 -7.10 -11.94 -10.14
C TYR A 358 -6.73 -12.93 -11.25
N ALA A 359 -7.59 -13.12 -12.25
CA ALA A 359 -7.33 -14.01 -13.36
C ALA A 359 -6.40 -13.40 -14.42
N VAL A 360 -6.65 -12.15 -14.83
CA VAL A 360 -5.94 -11.51 -15.95
C VAL A 360 -4.49 -11.17 -15.58
N THR A 361 -4.25 -10.63 -14.40
CA THR A 361 -2.91 -10.20 -14.00
C THR A 361 -1.90 -11.36 -13.92
N PRO A 362 -2.17 -12.49 -13.23
CA PRO A 362 -1.22 -13.61 -13.16
C PRO A 362 -1.03 -14.35 -14.48
N THR A 363 -2.05 -14.38 -15.34
CA THR A 363 -1.99 -15.14 -16.60
C THR A 363 -1.25 -14.40 -17.71
N ARG A 364 -0.83 -13.14 -17.46
CA ARG A 364 -0.19 -12.27 -18.47
C ARG A 364 -1.02 -12.16 -19.76
N ILE A 365 -2.34 -12.30 -19.67
CA ILE A 365 -3.21 -12.06 -20.81
C ILE A 365 -3.02 -10.60 -21.23
N PRO A 366 -2.58 -10.32 -22.47
CA PRO A 366 -2.41 -8.96 -22.93
C PRO A 366 -3.75 -8.20 -22.83
N PRO A 367 -3.77 -6.96 -22.28
CA PRO A 367 -5.02 -6.22 -22.13
C PRO A 367 -5.80 -6.08 -23.45
N GLU A 368 -5.11 -5.98 -24.57
CA GLU A 368 -5.66 -5.91 -25.93
C GLU A 368 -6.35 -7.20 -26.38
N SER A 369 -6.04 -8.34 -25.77
CA SER A 369 -6.70 -9.63 -26.09
C SER A 369 -8.05 -9.79 -25.39
N VAL A 370 -8.34 -8.95 -24.38
CA VAL A 370 -9.63 -8.96 -23.71
C VAL A 370 -10.62 -8.08 -24.49
N PRO A 371 -11.79 -8.60 -24.88
CA PRO A 371 -12.77 -7.80 -25.58
C PRO A 371 -13.10 -6.51 -24.86
N ALA A 372 -13.13 -5.37 -25.59
CA ALA A 372 -13.34 -4.02 -25.02
C ALA A 372 -14.64 -3.91 -24.19
N ILE A 373 -15.69 -4.64 -24.58
CA ILE A 373 -16.95 -4.70 -23.84
C ILE A 373 -16.78 -5.25 -22.40
N ILE A 374 -15.73 -6.04 -22.14
CA ILE A 374 -15.38 -6.57 -20.81
C ILE A 374 -14.34 -5.66 -20.16
N ALA A 375 -13.26 -5.34 -20.88
CA ALA A 375 -12.13 -4.59 -20.34
C ALA A 375 -12.53 -3.17 -19.90
N GLN A 376 -13.28 -2.43 -20.71
CA GLN A 376 -13.65 -1.03 -20.42
C GLN A 376 -14.44 -0.86 -19.12
N PRO A 377 -15.54 -1.62 -18.86
CA PRO A 377 -16.22 -1.53 -17.58
C PRO A 377 -15.34 -1.92 -16.39
N MET A 378 -14.43 -2.91 -16.57
CA MET A 378 -13.52 -3.34 -15.50
C MET A 378 -12.51 -2.26 -15.15
N ASN A 379 -11.98 -1.54 -16.15
CA ASN A 379 -11.02 -0.46 -15.95
C ASN A 379 -11.58 0.68 -15.08
N LEU A 380 -12.88 0.97 -15.12
CA LEU A 380 -13.51 1.94 -14.22
C LEU A 380 -13.26 1.61 -12.74
N PHE A 381 -13.34 0.34 -12.38
CA PHE A 381 -13.08 -0.09 -11.00
C PHE A 381 -11.62 0.11 -10.59
N THR A 382 -10.68 0.03 -11.55
CA THR A 382 -9.26 0.31 -11.31
C THR A 382 -9.04 1.80 -11.04
N TYR A 383 -9.62 2.68 -11.83
CA TYR A 383 -9.48 4.12 -11.64
C TYR A 383 -10.04 4.59 -10.28
N PHE A 384 -11.14 3.99 -9.82
CA PHE A 384 -11.69 4.24 -8.49
C PHE A 384 -11.01 3.45 -7.37
N HIS A 385 -9.99 2.65 -7.69
CA HIS A 385 -9.33 1.74 -6.74
C HIS A 385 -10.31 0.90 -5.92
N SER A 386 -11.46 0.59 -6.49
CA SER A 386 -12.53 -0.15 -5.83
C SER A 386 -12.32 -1.67 -5.87
N ALA A 387 -11.53 -2.16 -6.82
CA ALA A 387 -11.00 -3.52 -6.87
C ALA A 387 -9.63 -3.50 -7.55
N ASN A 388 -8.63 -4.11 -6.93
CA ASN A 388 -7.24 -4.01 -7.38
C ASN A 388 -6.59 -5.38 -7.54
N SER A 389 -5.46 -5.40 -8.26
CA SER A 389 -4.54 -6.53 -8.32
C SER A 389 -3.45 -6.39 -7.26
N TYR A 390 -3.08 -7.51 -6.62
CA TYR A 390 -2.08 -7.54 -5.55
C TYR A 390 -0.90 -8.45 -5.88
N ALA A 391 -0.33 -8.30 -7.07
CA ALA A 391 0.87 -9.03 -7.51
C ALA A 391 2.14 -8.50 -6.81
N LEU A 392 2.13 -8.47 -5.46
CA LEU A 392 3.15 -7.83 -4.65
C LEU A 392 4.46 -8.61 -4.69
N PHE A 393 5.57 -7.90 -4.92
CA PHE A 393 6.94 -8.44 -4.93
C PHE A 393 7.13 -9.65 -5.88
N GLY A 394 6.26 -9.80 -6.87
CA GLY A 394 6.42 -10.81 -7.91
C GLY A 394 7.67 -10.56 -8.75
N ASN A 395 7.98 -9.31 -9.08
CA ASN A 395 9.19 -8.91 -9.78
C ASN A 395 10.08 -8.08 -8.84
N LEU A 396 11.30 -8.56 -8.61
CA LEU A 396 12.31 -7.87 -7.80
C LEU A 396 13.46 -7.42 -8.69
N PRO A 397 14.04 -6.24 -8.44
CA PRO A 397 15.29 -5.86 -9.07
C PRO A 397 16.44 -6.73 -8.53
N ALA A 398 17.34 -7.11 -9.41
CA ALA A 398 18.54 -7.84 -9.01
C ALA A 398 19.62 -6.91 -8.42
N GLU A 399 19.57 -5.63 -8.75
CA GLU A 399 20.58 -4.64 -8.43
C GLU A 399 19.90 -3.32 -8.04
N ARG A 400 20.62 -2.47 -7.30
CA ARG A 400 20.13 -1.16 -6.87
C ARG A 400 20.78 -0.04 -7.65
N PHE A 401 19.97 0.77 -8.33
CA PHE A 401 20.40 1.95 -9.07
C PHE A 401 19.68 3.19 -8.53
N GLU A 402 20.44 4.20 -8.10
CA GLU A 402 19.89 5.43 -7.55
C GLU A 402 20.38 6.65 -8.33
N VAL A 403 19.52 7.63 -8.51
CA VAL A 403 19.88 8.93 -9.06
C VAL A 403 20.03 9.95 -7.93
N GLU A 404 21.13 10.70 -7.97
CA GLU A 404 21.42 11.82 -7.07
C GLU A 404 21.34 13.14 -7.84
N PHE A 405 20.68 14.14 -7.26
CA PHE A 405 20.72 15.51 -7.78
C PHE A 405 22.00 16.20 -7.30
N GLN A 406 22.78 16.68 -8.23
CA GLN A 406 24.04 17.37 -7.95
C GLN A 406 24.07 18.71 -8.66
N GLY A 407 24.30 19.79 -7.88
CA GLY A 407 24.39 21.15 -8.41
C GLY A 407 25.83 21.59 -8.66
N SER A 408 26.00 22.53 -9.61
CA SER A 408 27.25 23.21 -9.91
C SER A 408 27.03 24.70 -10.12
N ASN A 409 28.07 25.52 -9.78
CA ASN A 409 28.14 26.96 -10.02
C ASN A 409 29.32 27.39 -10.91
N ASP A 410 30.14 26.43 -11.35
CA ASP A 410 31.40 26.64 -12.04
C ASP A 410 31.44 25.97 -13.44
N GLY A 411 30.28 25.80 -14.05
CA GLY A 411 30.17 25.18 -15.38
C GLY A 411 30.34 23.66 -15.37
N GLY A 412 30.15 23.00 -14.22
CA GLY A 412 30.23 21.55 -14.11
C GLY A 412 31.60 21.02 -13.69
N GLU A 413 32.55 21.91 -13.28
CA GLU A 413 33.87 21.48 -12.77
C GLU A 413 33.72 20.83 -11.37
N THR A 414 32.89 21.42 -10.48
CA THR A 414 32.62 20.84 -9.16
C THR A 414 31.12 20.60 -8.94
N TRP A 415 30.82 19.48 -8.31
CA TRP A 415 29.45 19.04 -8.06
C TRP A 415 29.20 18.85 -6.56
N ARG A 416 28.05 19.36 -6.08
CA ARG A 416 27.60 19.22 -4.69
C ARG A 416 26.24 18.56 -4.66
N SER A 417 26.08 17.48 -3.85
CA SER A 417 24.85 16.70 -3.80
C SER A 417 23.78 17.32 -2.92
N TYR A 418 22.55 17.35 -3.42
CA TYR A 418 21.34 17.47 -2.62
C TYR A 418 21.05 16.12 -2.00
N GLU A 419 21.07 16.01 -0.68
CA GLU A 419 20.86 14.74 0.02
C GLU A 419 19.37 14.48 0.25
N PHE A 420 18.88 13.34 -0.20
CA PHE A 420 17.53 12.88 0.15
C PHE A 420 17.41 12.61 1.64
N ARG A 421 16.23 12.85 2.21
CA ARG A 421 16.00 12.65 3.66
C ARG A 421 15.90 11.18 4.03
N TYR A 422 15.28 10.36 3.20
CA TYR A 422 14.87 9.00 3.55
C TYR A 422 15.45 7.92 2.66
N LYS A 423 15.62 8.15 1.35
CA LYS A 423 16.20 7.14 0.47
C LYS A 423 17.72 7.00 0.68
N ILE A 424 18.26 5.91 0.20
CA ILE A 424 19.70 5.65 0.28
C ILE A 424 20.44 6.59 -0.66
N GLN A 425 21.42 7.31 -0.11
CA GLN A 425 22.36 8.16 -0.83
C GLN A 425 23.71 8.23 -0.11
N ARG A 426 23.70 8.44 1.21
CA ARG A 426 24.89 8.37 2.05
C ARG A 426 25.29 6.92 2.25
N THR A 427 26.60 6.68 2.24
CA THR A 427 27.16 5.33 2.41
C THR A 427 27.31 4.91 3.88
N ASP A 428 27.31 5.88 4.81
CA ASP A 428 27.51 5.68 6.24
C ASP A 428 26.22 5.40 7.04
N ARG A 429 25.06 5.32 6.36
CA ARG A 429 23.78 5.04 7.02
C ARG A 429 22.87 4.14 6.18
N VAL A 430 21.97 3.44 6.84
CA VAL A 430 20.79 2.80 6.26
C VAL A 430 19.61 3.78 6.28
N ALA A 431 18.51 3.45 5.59
CA ALA A 431 17.31 4.28 5.65
C ALA A 431 16.74 4.34 7.07
N PRO A 432 16.25 5.50 7.53
CA PRO A 432 15.57 5.60 8.82
C PRO A 432 14.27 4.78 8.81
N PHE A 433 13.89 4.24 9.97
CA PHE A 433 12.60 3.57 10.12
C PHE A 433 11.49 4.62 10.23
N VAL A 434 10.64 4.72 9.22
CA VAL A 434 9.59 5.72 9.12
C VAL A 434 8.18 5.14 9.08
N ALA A 435 8.04 3.86 8.77
CA ALA A 435 6.75 3.21 8.67
C ALA A 435 5.97 3.24 10.00
N PRO A 436 4.66 3.38 9.98
CA PRO A 436 3.77 3.30 8.81
C PRO A 436 3.63 4.59 7.98
N TRP A 437 4.34 5.65 8.26
CA TRP A 437 4.40 6.85 7.41
C TRP A 437 5.15 6.56 6.09
N TYR A 438 4.96 7.38 5.05
CA TYR A 438 5.53 7.12 3.73
C TYR A 438 6.11 8.38 3.09
N PRO A 439 7.43 8.45 2.88
CA PRO A 439 8.08 9.54 2.18
C PRO A 439 7.89 9.38 0.67
N ARG A 440 6.81 9.92 0.11
CA ARG A 440 6.38 9.72 -1.27
C ARG A 440 7.39 10.19 -2.29
N PHE A 441 8.00 11.36 -2.04
CA PHE A 441 9.04 11.90 -2.90
C PHE A 441 10.20 10.91 -3.06
N ASP A 442 10.79 10.52 -1.93
CA ASP A 442 11.90 9.57 -1.90
C ASP A 442 11.50 8.20 -2.48
N ALA A 443 10.27 7.75 -2.19
CA ALA A 443 9.75 6.46 -2.63
C ALA A 443 9.56 6.36 -4.14
N ILE A 444 9.14 7.43 -4.79
CA ILE A 444 8.93 7.45 -6.25
C ILE A 444 10.26 7.60 -6.99
N LEU A 445 11.21 8.33 -6.42
CA LEU A 445 12.51 8.58 -7.06
C LEU A 445 13.59 7.55 -6.68
N GLN A 446 13.23 6.44 -6.03
CA GLN A 446 14.15 5.37 -5.67
C GLN A 446 14.26 4.31 -6.77
N ASN A 447 15.41 3.65 -6.85
CA ASN A 447 15.71 2.55 -7.78
C ASN A 447 15.21 2.82 -9.22
N VAL A 448 15.81 3.80 -9.85
CA VAL A 448 15.39 4.43 -11.11
C VAL A 448 15.13 3.46 -12.27
N ARG A 449 15.83 2.31 -12.31
CA ARG A 449 15.66 1.32 -13.39
C ARG A 449 14.46 0.40 -13.20
N VAL A 450 13.79 0.46 -12.07
CA VAL A 450 12.65 -0.41 -11.73
C VAL A 450 11.37 0.38 -11.49
N ALA A 451 11.50 1.58 -10.92
CA ALA A 451 10.35 2.44 -10.71
C ALA A 451 9.74 2.88 -12.05
N HIS A 452 8.41 2.92 -12.12
CA HIS A 452 7.67 3.52 -13.24
C HIS A 452 7.82 5.07 -13.21
N THR A 453 9.02 5.53 -12.88
CA THR A 453 9.31 6.96 -12.72
C THR A 453 9.49 7.58 -14.10
N THR A 454 8.75 8.62 -14.35
CA THR A 454 8.87 9.37 -15.59
C THR A 454 10.05 10.32 -15.52
N PRO A 455 10.86 10.47 -16.59
CA PRO A 455 11.96 11.44 -16.65
C PRO A 455 11.55 12.85 -16.25
N GLU A 456 10.31 13.23 -16.54
CA GLU A 456 9.74 14.55 -16.24
C GLU A 456 9.76 14.90 -14.75
N LEU A 457 9.62 13.92 -13.86
CA LEU A 457 9.70 14.18 -12.40
C LEU A 457 11.10 14.59 -11.97
N TYR A 458 12.13 14.01 -12.59
CA TYR A 458 13.54 14.38 -12.30
C TYR A 458 13.87 15.74 -12.88
N THR A 459 13.52 16.00 -14.13
CA THR A 459 13.79 17.31 -14.77
C THR A 459 13.02 18.43 -14.07
N SER A 460 11.76 18.21 -13.70
CA SER A 460 10.97 19.15 -12.90
C SER A 460 11.60 19.41 -11.54
N THR A 461 12.03 18.36 -10.82
CA THR A 461 12.73 18.52 -9.54
C THR A 461 14.02 19.32 -9.69
N ALA A 462 14.83 19.03 -10.72
CA ALA A 462 16.07 19.76 -11.00
C ALA A 462 15.82 21.26 -11.28
N ALA A 463 14.75 21.57 -12.03
CA ALA A 463 14.33 22.95 -12.30
C ALA A 463 13.96 23.70 -11.01
N HIS A 464 13.15 23.09 -10.13
CA HIS A 464 12.80 23.68 -8.82
C HIS A 464 14.01 23.88 -7.91
N LEU A 465 15.01 22.98 -7.96
CA LEU A 465 16.27 23.16 -7.21
C LEU A 465 17.09 24.34 -7.73
N ILE A 466 17.15 24.56 -9.07
CA ILE A 466 17.78 25.75 -9.67
C ILE A 466 17.06 27.02 -9.23
N LEU A 467 15.73 27.02 -9.25
CA LEU A 467 14.91 28.16 -8.81
C LEU A 467 14.93 28.36 -7.29
N ARG A 468 15.45 27.40 -6.54
CA ARG A 468 15.44 27.39 -5.06
C ARG A 468 14.02 27.44 -4.50
N ASP A 469 13.09 26.72 -5.10
CA ASP A 469 11.74 26.60 -4.54
C ASP A 469 11.81 25.95 -3.15
N GLN A 470 11.46 26.73 -2.14
CA GLN A 470 11.61 26.32 -0.74
C GLN A 470 10.81 25.03 -0.44
N ALA A 471 9.62 24.88 -1.01
CA ALA A 471 8.81 23.71 -0.77
C ALA A 471 9.48 22.42 -1.29
N VAL A 472 10.16 22.49 -2.44
CA VAL A 472 10.90 21.35 -3.01
C VAL A 472 12.23 21.16 -2.29
N MET A 473 12.93 22.24 -1.93
CA MET A 473 14.17 22.16 -1.15
C MET A 473 13.95 21.52 0.21
N ASP A 474 12.81 21.74 0.84
CA ASP A 474 12.43 21.14 2.13
C ASP A 474 12.24 19.61 2.04
N LEU A 475 12.18 19.02 0.85
CA LEU A 475 12.21 17.57 0.64
C LEU A 475 13.60 16.96 0.83
N PHE A 476 14.66 17.77 0.73
CA PHE A 476 16.04 17.37 0.91
C PHE A 476 16.55 17.65 2.33
N ALA A 477 17.62 16.95 2.72
CA ALA A 477 18.19 17.07 4.06
C ALA A 477 19.15 18.23 4.19
N ASN A 478 19.70 18.75 3.07
CA ASN A 478 20.66 19.84 3.03
C ASN A 478 20.36 20.81 1.87
N ASP A 479 20.91 22.01 1.99
CA ASP A 479 21.07 22.96 0.89
C ASP A 479 22.57 23.14 0.62
N PRO A 480 23.11 22.54 -0.47
CA PRO A 480 24.54 22.66 -0.79
C PRO A 480 24.92 24.04 -1.34
N PHE A 481 23.96 24.93 -1.61
CA PHE A 481 24.15 26.26 -2.20
C PHE A 481 23.45 27.37 -1.41
N PRO A 482 23.75 27.58 -0.10
CA PRO A 482 23.02 28.52 0.72
C PRO A 482 23.18 29.98 0.25
N ASP A 483 24.35 30.36 -0.25
CA ASP A 483 24.70 31.75 -0.59
C ASP A 483 24.33 32.10 -2.05
N ARG A 484 24.43 31.14 -2.96
CA ARG A 484 24.21 31.38 -4.39
C ARG A 484 23.56 30.17 -5.03
N ARG A 485 22.44 30.37 -5.76
CA ARG A 485 21.75 29.28 -6.48
C ARG A 485 22.70 28.58 -7.46
N PRO A 486 22.55 27.27 -7.68
CA PRO A 486 23.27 26.55 -8.70
C PRO A 486 22.86 27.05 -10.10
N THR A 487 23.80 27.02 -11.03
CA THR A 487 23.53 27.35 -12.43
C THR A 487 23.21 26.12 -13.26
N MET A 488 23.53 24.92 -12.72
CA MET A 488 23.34 23.65 -13.38
C MET A 488 23.04 22.56 -12.36
N ILE A 489 22.13 21.65 -12.71
CA ILE A 489 21.83 20.42 -11.94
C ILE A 489 21.96 19.22 -12.86
N ARG A 490 22.80 18.25 -12.48
CA ARG A 490 22.87 16.94 -13.11
C ARG A 490 22.15 15.88 -12.29
N MET A 491 21.73 14.82 -12.97
CA MET A 491 21.07 13.65 -12.39
C MET A 491 22.03 12.46 -12.51
N ALA A 492 22.94 12.36 -11.53
CA ALA A 492 24.02 11.37 -11.53
C ALA A 492 23.52 10.00 -11.09
N GLU A 493 23.69 8.98 -11.96
CA GLU A 493 23.31 7.60 -11.66
C GLU A 493 24.45 6.86 -10.95
N TYR A 494 24.08 6.16 -9.89
CA TYR A 494 25.00 5.32 -9.13
C TYR A 494 24.41 3.92 -8.95
N LYS A 495 25.28 2.91 -9.03
CA LYS A 495 24.99 1.56 -8.56
C LYS A 495 25.43 1.41 -7.11
N TYR A 496 24.56 0.87 -6.27
CA TYR A 496 24.78 0.70 -4.84
C TYR A 496 24.91 -0.77 -4.48
N TYR A 497 25.75 -1.06 -3.49
CA TYR A 497 25.99 -2.39 -2.96
C TYR A 497 26.08 -2.33 -1.43
N LEU A 498 25.47 -3.27 -0.75
CA LEU A 498 25.65 -3.43 0.69
C LEU A 498 27.05 -3.99 1.01
N ASN A 499 27.74 -3.38 1.94
CA ASN A 499 28.99 -3.91 2.49
C ASN A 499 28.72 -5.04 3.48
N ASP A 500 29.67 -5.96 3.58
CA ASP A 500 29.64 -6.97 4.62
C ASP A 500 29.94 -6.40 6.03
N LEU A 501 29.68 -7.20 7.07
CA LEU A 501 29.91 -6.79 8.46
C LEU A 501 31.38 -6.47 8.77
N ALA A 502 32.34 -7.11 8.10
CA ALA A 502 33.76 -6.87 8.32
C ALA A 502 34.15 -5.49 7.76
N THR A 503 33.73 -5.17 6.55
CA THR A 503 33.91 -3.86 5.91
C THR A 503 33.22 -2.77 6.72
N TRP A 504 31.96 -2.98 7.11
CA TRP A 504 31.24 -2.01 7.94
C TRP A 504 31.96 -1.71 9.26
N ARG A 505 32.44 -2.74 9.98
CA ARG A 505 33.18 -2.55 11.23
C ARG A 505 34.49 -1.83 11.04
N ALA A 506 35.15 -2.02 9.90
CA ALA A 506 36.43 -1.39 9.59
C ALA A 506 36.27 0.07 9.13
N THR A 507 35.20 0.39 8.40
CA THR A 507 35.03 1.68 7.69
C THR A 507 33.87 2.53 8.21
N GLY A 508 32.90 1.96 8.93
CA GLY A 508 31.61 2.58 9.26
C GLY A 508 30.64 2.69 8.08
N GLN A 509 31.00 2.16 6.91
CA GLN A 509 30.20 2.31 5.69
C GLN A 509 29.29 1.08 5.49
N TYR A 510 27.97 1.32 5.47
CA TYR A 510 26.97 0.29 5.14
C TYR A 510 26.96 -0.02 3.65
N TRP A 511 27.25 1.00 2.82
CA TRP A 511 27.16 0.94 1.36
C TRP A 511 28.48 1.31 0.70
N ARG A 512 28.71 0.76 -0.47
CA ARG A 512 29.61 1.32 -1.47
C ARG A 512 28.79 1.71 -2.70
N LYS A 513 29.23 2.74 -3.43
CA LYS A 513 28.56 3.19 -4.63
C LYS A 513 29.55 3.39 -5.77
N GLU A 514 29.09 3.15 -6.99
CA GLU A 514 29.84 3.27 -8.23
C GLU A 514 29.10 4.24 -9.15
N TYR A 515 29.76 5.28 -9.61
CA TYR A 515 29.20 6.23 -10.55
C TYR A 515 29.13 5.61 -11.95
N LEU A 516 27.98 5.68 -12.60
CA LEU A 516 27.75 5.10 -13.93
C LEU A 516 27.65 6.13 -15.04
N GLY A 517 27.46 7.39 -14.70
CA GLY A 517 27.23 8.49 -15.65
C GLY A 517 26.01 9.31 -15.25
N ASP A 518 25.65 10.26 -16.09
CA ASP A 518 24.42 11.03 -15.91
C ASP A 518 23.23 10.26 -16.51
N TRP A 519 22.19 10.09 -15.73
CA TRP A 519 20.98 9.33 -16.12
C TRP A 519 20.12 10.08 -17.13
N LEU A 520 20.04 11.42 -16.97
CA LEU A 520 19.38 12.34 -17.89
C LEU A 520 20.29 13.53 -18.18
N PRO A 521 20.06 14.22 -19.30
CA PRO A 521 20.76 15.48 -19.59
C PRO A 521 20.63 16.49 -18.45
N ALA A 522 21.66 17.28 -18.23
CA ALA A 522 21.67 18.28 -17.17
C ALA A 522 20.64 19.39 -17.43
N VAL A 523 20.05 19.90 -16.37
CA VAL A 523 19.19 21.09 -16.41
C VAL A 523 20.04 22.29 -16.03
N TYR A 524 19.97 23.37 -16.81
CA TYR A 524 20.77 24.57 -16.57
C TYR A 524 19.95 25.86 -16.71
N LEU A 525 20.46 26.90 -16.08
CA LEU A 525 19.89 28.24 -16.10
C LEU A 525 20.65 29.07 -17.13
N THR A 526 19.98 29.56 -18.15
CA THR A 526 20.58 30.47 -19.14
C THR A 526 20.90 31.84 -18.52
N PRO A 527 21.79 32.65 -19.14
CA PRO A 527 22.03 34.03 -18.70
C PRO A 527 20.76 34.90 -18.73
N GLN A 528 19.77 34.55 -19.52
CA GLN A 528 18.46 35.21 -19.62
C GLN A 528 17.51 34.81 -18.49
N GLY A 529 17.87 33.80 -17.69
CA GLY A 529 17.05 33.28 -16.60
C GLY A 529 16.06 32.19 -17.00
N GLU A 530 16.19 31.63 -18.20
CA GLU A 530 15.37 30.52 -18.67
C GLU A 530 16.00 29.19 -18.25
N ILE A 531 15.14 28.20 -17.97
CA ILE A 531 15.56 26.84 -17.66
C ILE A 531 15.58 26.03 -18.94
N MET A 532 16.72 25.41 -19.23
CA MET A 532 16.92 24.57 -20.40
C MET A 532 17.41 23.19 -19.96
N VAL A 533 17.13 22.19 -20.78
CA VAL A 533 17.69 20.84 -20.66
C VAL A 533 18.76 20.71 -21.74
N ASP A 534 19.91 20.17 -21.38
CA ASP A 534 20.99 19.90 -22.34
C ASP A 534 20.48 18.89 -23.39
N GLU A 535 20.84 19.05 -24.68
CA GLU A 535 20.35 18.17 -25.76
C GLU A 535 21.08 16.82 -25.80
#